data_d0a2446acbb4c733166b0347df28f691
#
_entry.id   d0a2446acbb4c733166b0347df28f691
#
_cell.length_a   1.000
_cell.length_b   1.000
_cell.length_c   1.000
_cell.angle_alpha   90.00
_cell.angle_beta   90.00
_cell.angle_gamma   90.00
#
_symmetry.space_group_name_H-M   'P 1'
#
loop_
_entity.id
_entity.type
_entity.pdbx_description
1 polymer ?
#
loop_
_entity_poly.entity_id
_entity_poly.type
_entity_poly.pdbx_seq_one_letter_code
_entity_poly.pdbx_strand_id
1 'polypeptide(L)'
;MITGIVLAAGTSSRFGRTKQLLELDHKPFVQHAVDAAADGSLEEVIVVLGHDAAAVEKALRGARTVLNPAFAEGQSTSLLAGLDAADPESEAAVVLLADQPRITADHVRALVEAFRVRRSLIVRLRFRDGPGPALLSRDVWEEVRKLTGDTGAREIVAAHPEWVEEIAVDEEVPLDVDEATDLHRLR
;
A
#
# COMPACT_ATOMS: atom_id res chain seq x y z
N MET A 1 -6.58 -16.54 -3.37
CA MET A 1 -5.29 -15.93 -3.00
C MET A 1 -5.41 -14.41 -2.98
N ILE A 2 -4.77 -13.71 -2.03
CA ILE A 2 -4.80 -12.25 -1.95
C ILE A 2 -3.36 -11.74 -1.93
N THR A 3 -3.03 -10.79 -2.82
CA THR A 3 -1.70 -10.20 -2.95
C THR A 3 -1.59 -8.89 -2.17
N GLY A 4 -0.49 -8.69 -1.44
CA GLY A 4 -0.09 -7.39 -0.89
C GLY A 4 0.74 -6.61 -1.90
N ILE A 5 0.36 -5.38 -2.19
CA ILE A 5 1.13 -4.46 -3.05
C ILE A 5 1.59 -3.29 -2.19
N VAL A 6 2.90 -3.23 -1.94
CA VAL A 6 3.54 -2.13 -1.21
C VAL A 6 4.11 -1.13 -2.22
N LEU A 7 3.56 0.08 -2.26
CA LEU A 7 4.04 1.14 -3.14
C LEU A 7 5.25 1.85 -2.49
N ALA A 8 6.42 1.65 -3.05
CA ALA A 8 7.70 2.17 -2.55
C ALA A 8 8.51 2.93 -3.63
N ALA A 9 7.86 3.36 -4.71
CA ALA A 9 8.52 3.97 -5.87
C ALA A 9 8.69 5.50 -5.78
N GLY A 10 8.16 6.16 -4.74
CA GLY A 10 8.13 7.61 -4.60
C GLY A 10 9.51 8.26 -4.51
N THR A 11 9.64 9.47 -5.08
CA THR A 11 10.92 10.22 -5.18
C THR A 11 11.37 10.84 -3.86
N SER A 12 10.48 10.94 -2.86
CA SER A 12 10.78 11.59 -1.56
C SER A 12 11.35 13.02 -1.69
N SER A 13 10.94 13.76 -2.74
CA SER A 13 11.55 15.03 -3.15
C SER A 13 11.56 16.10 -2.04
N ARG A 14 10.55 16.12 -1.18
CA ARG A 14 10.45 17.06 -0.05
C ARG A 14 11.33 16.67 1.14
N PHE A 15 11.74 15.41 1.22
CA PHE A 15 12.48 14.88 2.36
C PHE A 15 13.99 14.98 2.21
N GLY A 16 14.50 15.17 0.98
CA GLY A 16 15.92 15.23 0.67
C GLY A 16 16.68 13.91 0.79
N ARG A 17 16.00 12.82 1.13
CA ARG A 17 16.51 11.44 1.19
C ARG A 17 15.38 10.45 1.00
N THR A 18 15.71 9.22 0.67
CA THR A 18 14.75 8.13 0.37
C THR A 18 13.92 7.79 1.61
N LYS A 19 12.65 8.19 1.66
CA LYS A 19 11.74 7.99 2.80
C LYS A 19 11.58 6.52 3.16
N GLN A 20 11.54 5.65 2.16
CA GLN A 20 11.38 4.20 2.31
C GLN A 20 12.47 3.55 3.18
N LEU A 21 13.66 4.20 3.26
CA LEU A 21 14.80 3.76 4.05
C LEU A 21 14.90 4.43 5.43
N LEU A 22 13.98 5.33 5.77
CA LEU A 22 13.92 5.87 7.12
C LEU A 22 13.58 4.76 8.11
N GLU A 23 14.12 4.86 9.32
CA GLU A 23 13.92 3.83 10.34
C GLU A 23 12.95 4.29 11.43
N LEU A 24 12.04 3.39 11.78
CA LEU A 24 11.25 3.38 13.00
C LEU A 24 11.60 2.09 13.75
N ASP A 25 11.96 2.20 15.04
CA ASP A 25 12.32 1.05 15.87
C ASP A 25 13.41 0.16 15.24
N HIS A 26 14.46 0.79 14.64
CA HIS A 26 15.59 0.16 13.95
C HIS A 26 15.21 -0.67 12.71
N LYS A 27 14.06 -0.43 12.12
CA LYS A 27 13.57 -1.12 10.92
C LYS A 27 13.18 -0.10 9.85
N PRO A 28 13.57 -0.28 8.57
CA PRO A 28 13.17 0.59 7.47
C PRO A 28 11.64 0.66 7.32
N PHE A 29 11.12 1.82 6.96
CA PHE A 29 9.67 2.02 6.75
C PHE A 29 9.07 1.00 5.77
N VAL A 30 9.74 0.79 4.65
CA VAL A 30 9.29 -0.20 3.66
C VAL A 30 9.20 -1.61 4.25
N GLN A 31 10.09 -1.99 5.18
CA GLN A 31 10.03 -3.30 5.83
C GLN A 31 8.88 -3.41 6.81
N HIS A 32 8.46 -2.31 7.48
CA HIS A 32 7.23 -2.33 8.29
C HIS A 32 6.01 -2.66 7.45
N ALA A 33 5.88 -2.05 6.25
CA ALA A 33 4.77 -2.34 5.36
C ALA A 33 4.79 -3.79 4.84
N VAL A 34 5.98 -4.33 4.53
CA VAL A 34 6.15 -5.73 4.13
C VAL A 34 5.78 -6.69 5.26
N ASP A 35 6.25 -6.44 6.49
CA ASP A 35 5.92 -7.26 7.64
C ASP A 35 4.42 -7.23 7.93
N ALA A 36 3.79 -6.04 7.88
CA ALA A 36 2.34 -5.91 8.06
C ALA A 36 1.56 -6.71 7.00
N ALA A 37 2.02 -6.72 5.75
CA ALA A 37 1.43 -7.51 4.68
C ALA A 37 1.59 -9.02 4.93
N ALA A 38 2.82 -9.47 5.20
CA ALA A 38 3.13 -10.89 5.41
C ALA A 38 2.42 -11.47 6.64
N ASP A 39 2.47 -10.76 7.77
CA ASP A 39 1.81 -11.18 9.02
C ASP A 39 0.28 -10.95 8.97
N GLY A 40 -0.21 -10.20 7.99
CA GLY A 40 -1.62 -9.89 7.75
C GLY A 40 -2.39 -10.95 6.96
N SER A 41 -1.82 -12.15 6.76
CA SER A 41 -2.42 -13.28 6.03
C SER A 41 -2.55 -13.06 4.51
N LEU A 42 -1.63 -12.30 3.92
CA LEU A 42 -1.48 -12.21 2.48
C LEU A 42 -0.54 -13.33 1.98
N GLU A 43 -0.95 -13.99 0.92
CA GLU A 43 -0.22 -15.16 0.38
C GLU A 43 0.96 -14.76 -0.50
N GLU A 44 0.95 -13.54 -1.03
CA GLU A 44 2.03 -12.94 -1.80
C GLU A 44 2.25 -11.50 -1.36
N VAL A 45 3.51 -11.05 -1.30
CA VAL A 45 3.86 -9.63 -1.06
C VAL A 45 4.78 -9.14 -2.17
N ILE A 46 4.35 -8.08 -2.86
CA ILE A 46 5.08 -7.41 -3.94
C ILE A 46 5.41 -5.99 -3.49
N VAL A 47 6.67 -5.62 -3.60
CA VAL A 47 7.12 -4.24 -3.40
C VAL A 47 7.42 -3.60 -4.75
N VAL A 48 6.70 -2.52 -5.06
CA VAL A 48 6.92 -1.76 -6.29
C VAL A 48 7.99 -0.71 -6.04
N LEU A 49 9.10 -0.85 -6.73
CA LEU A 49 10.27 0.01 -6.63
C LEU A 49 10.33 1.04 -7.77
N GLY A 50 10.96 2.18 -7.52
CA GLY A 50 11.18 3.22 -8.52
C GLY A 50 12.44 4.02 -8.19
N HIS A 51 12.29 5.17 -7.54
CA HIS A 51 13.44 5.95 -7.07
C HIS A 51 14.29 5.15 -6.08
N ASP A 52 15.61 5.19 -6.24
CA ASP A 52 16.58 4.46 -5.40
C ASP A 52 16.32 2.94 -5.27
N ALA A 53 15.73 2.33 -6.30
CA ALA A 53 15.30 0.94 -6.29
C ALA A 53 16.34 -0.03 -5.70
N ALA A 54 17.59 0.06 -6.12
CA ALA A 54 18.65 -0.83 -5.65
C ALA A 54 18.95 -0.70 -4.13
N ALA A 55 18.84 0.50 -3.57
CA ALA A 55 19.03 0.73 -2.15
C ALA A 55 17.85 0.21 -1.34
N VAL A 56 16.62 0.45 -1.81
CA VAL A 56 15.39 -0.04 -1.17
C VAL A 56 15.35 -1.56 -1.22
N GLU A 57 15.62 -2.17 -2.37
CA GLU A 57 15.63 -3.64 -2.53
C GLU A 57 16.63 -4.32 -1.58
N LYS A 58 17.84 -3.74 -1.42
CA LYS A 58 18.86 -4.27 -0.49
C LYS A 58 18.39 -4.27 0.97
N ALA A 59 17.52 -3.35 1.35
CA ALA A 59 16.97 -3.22 2.69
C ALA A 59 15.78 -4.16 2.96
N LEU A 60 15.22 -4.80 1.92
CA LEU A 60 14.03 -5.65 2.02
C LEU A 60 14.35 -7.10 2.35
N ARG A 61 13.40 -7.73 3.01
CA ARG A 61 13.35 -9.17 3.26
C ARG A 61 11.92 -9.68 3.12
N GLY A 62 11.76 -10.89 2.60
CA GLY A 62 10.45 -11.58 2.63
C GLY A 62 9.42 -11.08 1.62
N ALA A 63 9.82 -10.32 0.59
CA ALA A 63 8.93 -9.85 -0.45
C ALA A 63 9.56 -9.99 -1.84
N ARG A 64 8.74 -10.13 -2.86
CA ARG A 64 9.15 -10.03 -4.26
C ARG A 64 9.16 -8.56 -4.68
N THR A 65 10.15 -8.15 -5.44
CA THR A 65 10.26 -6.77 -5.94
C THR A 65 9.89 -6.70 -7.42
N VAL A 66 9.31 -5.57 -7.82
CA VAL A 66 9.09 -5.20 -9.22
C VAL A 66 9.53 -3.76 -9.45
N LEU A 67 10.29 -3.52 -10.51
CA LEU A 67 10.72 -2.17 -10.89
C LEU A 67 9.65 -1.51 -11.75
N ASN A 68 9.22 -0.32 -11.35
CA ASN A 68 8.42 0.57 -12.19
C ASN A 68 9.32 1.66 -12.80
N PRO A 69 9.72 1.58 -14.08
CA PRO A 69 10.56 2.60 -14.70
C PRO A 69 9.81 3.92 -14.93
N ALA A 70 8.47 3.89 -14.97
CA ALA A 70 7.61 5.05 -15.18
C ALA A 70 7.18 5.74 -13.86
N PHE A 71 7.85 5.46 -12.74
CA PHE A 71 7.47 5.96 -11.41
C PHE A 71 7.31 7.50 -11.34
N ALA A 72 8.05 8.24 -12.17
CA ALA A 72 7.98 9.69 -12.22
C ALA A 72 6.69 10.23 -12.87
N GLU A 73 5.93 9.40 -13.56
CA GLU A 73 4.66 9.75 -14.21
C GLU A 73 3.48 9.74 -13.24
N GLY A 74 3.69 9.32 -11.99
CA GLY A 74 2.70 9.35 -10.93
C GLY A 74 2.41 7.99 -10.29
N GLN A 75 1.64 8.01 -9.19
CA GLN A 75 1.36 6.84 -8.37
C GLN A 75 0.60 5.74 -9.14
N SER A 76 -0.25 6.11 -10.12
CA SER A 76 -1.02 5.16 -10.93
C SER A 76 -0.12 4.12 -11.60
N THR A 77 1.04 4.54 -12.15
CA THR A 77 1.97 3.64 -12.82
C THR A 77 2.55 2.60 -11.86
N SER A 78 2.77 2.97 -10.59
CA SER A 78 3.24 2.04 -9.57
C SER A 78 2.16 1.07 -9.13
N LEU A 79 0.92 1.53 -8.98
CA LEU A 79 -0.20 0.64 -8.67
C LEU A 79 -0.40 -0.39 -9.79
N LEU A 80 -0.39 0.06 -11.04
CA LEU A 80 -0.51 -0.83 -12.21
C LEU A 80 0.62 -1.85 -12.28
N ALA A 81 1.87 -1.43 -12.08
CA ALA A 81 3.01 -2.34 -12.06
C ALA A 81 2.86 -3.44 -10.98
N GLY A 82 2.31 -3.09 -9.82
CA GLY A 82 2.00 -4.06 -8.76
C GLY A 82 0.90 -5.04 -9.16
N LEU A 83 -0.21 -4.54 -9.71
CA LEU A 83 -1.33 -5.38 -10.18
C LEU A 83 -0.92 -6.31 -11.33
N ASP A 84 -0.11 -5.82 -12.27
CA ASP A 84 0.40 -6.62 -13.41
C ASP A 84 1.37 -7.72 -12.96
N ALA A 85 2.07 -7.47 -11.86
CA ALA A 85 3.00 -8.44 -11.29
C ALA A 85 2.30 -9.45 -10.34
N ALA A 86 1.07 -9.19 -9.90
CA ALA A 86 0.35 -10.10 -9.01
C ALA A 86 0.13 -11.47 -9.67
N ASP A 87 0.12 -12.51 -8.82
CA ASP A 87 -0.15 -13.87 -9.28
C ASP A 87 -1.48 -13.91 -10.08
N PRO A 88 -1.53 -14.62 -11.23
CA PRO A 88 -2.76 -14.76 -12.01
C PRO A 88 -3.95 -15.30 -11.22
N GLU A 89 -3.72 -16.09 -10.16
CA GLU A 89 -4.74 -16.64 -9.27
C GLU A 89 -5.16 -15.68 -8.15
N SER A 90 -4.58 -14.47 -8.09
CA SER A 90 -4.98 -13.45 -7.10
C SER A 90 -6.38 -12.95 -7.40
N GLU A 91 -7.28 -13.09 -6.43
CA GLU A 91 -8.67 -12.61 -6.49
C GLU A 91 -8.85 -11.19 -5.93
N ALA A 92 -7.83 -10.67 -5.24
CA ALA A 92 -7.80 -9.30 -4.73
C ALA A 92 -6.37 -8.85 -4.41
N ALA A 93 -6.19 -7.53 -4.28
CA ALA A 93 -4.94 -6.92 -3.83
C ALA A 93 -5.17 -5.93 -2.68
N VAL A 94 -4.38 -6.03 -1.61
CA VAL A 94 -4.29 -5.01 -0.57
C VAL A 94 -3.20 -4.01 -0.96
N VAL A 95 -3.56 -2.72 -1.05
CA VAL A 95 -2.63 -1.64 -1.41
C VAL A 95 -2.13 -0.97 -0.14
N LEU A 96 -0.81 -1.00 0.07
CA LEU A 96 -0.11 -0.39 1.20
C LEU A 96 0.90 0.65 0.70
N LEU A 97 1.15 1.67 1.52
CA LEU A 97 2.15 2.69 1.26
C LEU A 97 3.37 2.47 2.16
N ALA A 98 4.58 2.56 1.59
CA ALA A 98 5.83 2.38 2.33
C ALA A 98 6.12 3.51 3.33
N ASP A 99 5.42 4.63 3.26
CA ASP A 99 5.56 5.77 4.18
C ASP A 99 4.53 5.77 5.33
N GLN A 100 3.77 4.69 5.48
CA GLN A 100 2.83 4.44 6.58
C GLN A 100 3.31 3.30 7.50
N PRO A 101 4.44 3.45 8.23
CA PRO A 101 5.06 2.35 8.98
C PRO A 101 4.24 1.87 10.18
N ARG A 102 3.18 2.56 10.54
CA ARG A 102 2.26 2.19 11.64
C ARG A 102 1.01 1.43 11.19
N ILE A 103 0.86 1.15 9.89
CA ILE A 103 -0.12 0.15 9.45
C ILE A 103 0.36 -1.23 9.92
N THR A 104 -0.52 -1.95 10.59
CA THR A 104 -0.19 -3.22 11.27
C THR A 104 -0.78 -4.42 10.54
N ALA A 105 -0.32 -5.62 10.90
CA ALA A 105 -0.89 -6.87 10.44
C ALA A 105 -2.38 -7.03 10.78
N ASP A 106 -2.84 -6.48 11.92
CA ASP A 106 -4.26 -6.52 12.29
C ASP A 106 -5.12 -5.70 11.34
N HIS A 107 -4.62 -4.53 10.90
CA HIS A 107 -5.27 -3.72 9.88
C HIS A 107 -5.42 -4.49 8.56
N VAL A 108 -4.36 -5.18 8.13
CA VAL A 108 -4.40 -5.99 6.90
C VAL A 108 -5.34 -7.18 7.06
N ARG A 109 -5.30 -7.90 8.20
CA ARG A 109 -6.23 -9.01 8.49
C ARG A 109 -7.69 -8.58 8.42
N ALA A 110 -8.02 -7.41 8.99
CA ALA A 110 -9.39 -6.90 8.96
C ALA A 110 -9.91 -6.73 7.52
N LEU A 111 -9.08 -6.21 6.60
CA LEU A 111 -9.42 -6.10 5.18
C LEU A 111 -9.64 -7.47 4.54
N VAL A 112 -8.72 -8.41 4.78
CA VAL A 112 -8.75 -9.78 4.23
C VAL A 112 -9.99 -10.54 4.71
N GLU A 113 -10.28 -10.49 6.02
CA GLU A 113 -11.43 -11.17 6.61
C GLU A 113 -12.75 -10.62 6.08
N ALA A 114 -12.90 -9.29 6.02
CA ALA A 114 -14.09 -8.66 5.46
C ALA A 114 -14.30 -9.07 4.01
N PHE A 115 -13.25 -9.03 3.18
CA PHE A 115 -13.34 -9.47 1.79
C PHE A 115 -13.72 -10.94 1.66
N ARG A 116 -13.12 -11.83 2.45
CA ARG A 116 -13.43 -13.28 2.42
C ARG A 116 -14.88 -13.57 2.76
N VAL A 117 -15.47 -12.79 3.67
CA VAL A 117 -16.86 -12.97 4.12
C VAL A 117 -17.86 -12.39 3.13
N ARG A 118 -17.62 -11.16 2.66
CA ARG A 118 -18.62 -10.37 1.93
C ARG A 118 -18.39 -10.26 0.43
N ARG A 119 -17.15 -10.54 -0.02
CA ARG A 119 -16.77 -10.46 -1.45
C ARG A 119 -17.06 -9.10 -2.08
N SER A 120 -16.95 -8.04 -1.30
CA SER A 120 -17.15 -6.66 -1.76
C SER A 120 -16.11 -6.28 -2.80
N LEU A 121 -16.47 -5.43 -3.77
CA LEU A 121 -15.58 -4.98 -4.83
C LEU A 121 -14.36 -4.22 -4.27
N ILE A 122 -14.60 -3.38 -3.26
CA ILE A 122 -13.56 -2.66 -2.53
C ILE A 122 -13.86 -2.79 -1.02
N VAL A 123 -12.85 -3.10 -0.23
CA VAL A 123 -12.90 -3.01 1.24
C VAL A 123 -11.89 -1.97 1.68
N ARG A 124 -12.28 -1.01 2.53
CA ARG A 124 -11.40 0.05 3.02
C ARG A 124 -11.48 0.17 4.54
N LEU A 125 -10.34 0.39 5.19
CA LEU A 125 -10.35 0.80 6.60
C LEU A 125 -10.81 2.24 6.75
N ARG A 126 -11.62 2.49 7.77
CA ARG A 126 -12.08 3.80 8.20
C ARG A 126 -11.63 4.05 9.63
N PHE A 127 -10.58 4.82 9.79
CA PHE A 127 -10.12 5.32 11.08
C PHE A 127 -11.01 6.47 11.57
N ARG A 128 -10.89 6.85 12.84
CA ARG A 128 -11.72 7.92 13.45
C ARG A 128 -11.64 9.26 12.70
N ASP A 129 -10.48 9.58 12.16
CA ASP A 129 -10.16 10.87 11.55
C ASP A 129 -9.81 10.80 10.05
N GLY A 130 -9.84 9.62 9.44
CA GLY A 130 -9.53 9.50 8.01
C GLY A 130 -9.63 8.09 7.43
N PRO A 131 -9.45 7.98 6.12
CA PRO A 131 -9.40 6.69 5.44
C PRO A 131 -8.05 6.01 5.63
N GLY A 132 -8.06 4.68 5.67
CA GLY A 132 -6.88 3.83 5.67
C GLY A 132 -6.66 3.11 4.34
N PRO A 133 -5.79 2.06 4.36
CA PRO A 133 -5.54 1.22 3.20
C PRO A 133 -6.82 0.52 2.70
N ALA A 134 -6.76 0.12 1.42
CA ALA A 134 -7.86 -0.56 0.77
C ALA A 134 -7.42 -1.90 0.17
N LEU A 135 -8.37 -2.83 0.12
CA LEU A 135 -8.32 -4.04 -0.67
C LEU A 135 -9.20 -3.84 -1.92
N LEU A 136 -8.65 -4.16 -3.08
CA LEU A 136 -9.31 -4.07 -4.38
C LEU A 136 -9.55 -5.49 -4.92
N SER A 137 -10.81 -5.90 -5.09
CA SER A 137 -11.15 -7.14 -5.80
C SER A 137 -10.57 -7.10 -7.21
N ARG A 138 -10.23 -8.26 -7.77
CA ARG A 138 -9.78 -8.38 -9.15
C ARG A 138 -10.79 -7.80 -10.14
N ASP A 139 -12.08 -7.87 -9.84
CA ASP A 139 -13.15 -7.38 -10.69
C ASP A 139 -13.09 -5.88 -10.99
N VAL A 140 -12.40 -5.10 -10.14
CA VAL A 140 -12.22 -3.65 -10.35
C VAL A 140 -10.85 -3.28 -10.95
N TRP A 141 -9.94 -4.24 -11.18
CA TRP A 141 -8.60 -3.91 -11.68
C TRP A 141 -8.61 -3.27 -13.07
N GLU A 142 -9.57 -3.63 -13.93
CA GLU A 142 -9.72 -2.98 -15.24
C GLU A 142 -10.11 -1.50 -15.11
N GLU A 143 -10.85 -1.13 -14.07
CA GLU A 143 -11.15 0.27 -13.79
C GLU A 143 -9.93 1.00 -13.22
N VAL A 144 -9.16 0.34 -12.36
CA VAL A 144 -7.87 0.85 -11.85
C VAL A 144 -6.90 1.13 -13.00
N ARG A 145 -6.90 0.32 -14.07
CA ARG A 145 -6.05 0.51 -15.27
C ARG A 145 -6.32 1.81 -16.03
N LYS A 146 -7.45 2.46 -15.80
CA LYS A 146 -7.79 3.76 -16.40
C LYS A 146 -7.20 4.96 -15.66
N LEU A 147 -6.66 4.73 -14.46
CA LEU A 147 -5.98 5.77 -13.68
C LEU A 147 -4.73 6.27 -14.40
N THR A 148 -4.46 7.57 -14.28
CA THR A 148 -3.29 8.22 -14.86
C THR A 148 -2.72 9.25 -13.89
N GLY A 149 -1.41 9.54 -14.02
CA GLY A 149 -0.74 10.57 -13.21
C GLY A 149 -0.69 10.21 -11.72
N ASP A 150 -0.75 11.22 -10.88
CA ASP A 150 -0.63 11.06 -9.42
C ASP A 150 -1.96 10.68 -8.76
N THR A 151 -2.59 9.63 -9.28
CA THR A 151 -3.82 9.03 -8.78
C THR A 151 -3.57 7.57 -8.37
N GLY A 152 -4.36 7.06 -7.43
CA GLY A 152 -4.17 5.70 -6.89
C GLY A 152 -5.48 5.06 -6.45
N ALA A 153 -5.42 4.12 -5.51
CA ALA A 153 -6.60 3.42 -5.00
C ALA A 153 -7.65 4.39 -4.40
N ARG A 154 -7.21 5.53 -3.85
CA ARG A 154 -8.10 6.55 -3.27
C ARG A 154 -9.07 7.13 -4.29
N GLU A 155 -8.62 7.36 -5.51
CA GLU A 155 -9.43 7.93 -6.58
C GLU A 155 -10.50 6.94 -7.06
N ILE A 156 -10.20 5.65 -7.15
CA ILE A 156 -11.19 4.61 -7.45
C ILE A 156 -12.26 4.55 -6.36
N VAL A 157 -11.84 4.57 -5.10
CA VAL A 157 -12.76 4.62 -3.95
C VAL A 157 -13.67 5.84 -4.00
N ALA A 158 -13.14 7.01 -4.36
CA ALA A 158 -13.91 8.25 -4.45
C ALA A 158 -14.87 8.26 -5.65
N ALA A 159 -14.49 7.65 -6.77
CA ALA A 159 -15.29 7.57 -7.97
C ALA A 159 -16.45 6.58 -7.85
N HIS A 160 -16.30 5.54 -7.04
CA HIS A 160 -17.24 4.43 -6.91
C HIS A 160 -17.59 4.13 -5.44
N PRO A 161 -18.21 5.07 -4.72
CA PRO A 161 -18.57 4.87 -3.31
C PRO A 161 -19.52 3.68 -3.10
N GLU A 162 -20.32 3.33 -4.10
CA GLU A 162 -21.23 2.17 -4.09
C GLU A 162 -20.51 0.82 -4.13
N TRP A 163 -19.21 0.79 -4.47
CA TRP A 163 -18.39 -0.43 -4.46
C TRP A 163 -17.70 -0.66 -3.13
N VAL A 164 -17.75 0.34 -2.24
CA VAL A 164 -16.89 0.40 -1.06
C VAL A 164 -17.61 -0.09 0.18
N GLU A 165 -17.02 -1.07 0.82
CA GLU A 165 -17.33 -1.45 2.19
C GLU A 165 -16.30 -0.84 3.13
N GLU A 166 -16.74 -0.06 4.11
CA GLU A 166 -15.87 0.51 5.12
C GLU A 166 -15.86 -0.35 6.40
N ILE A 167 -14.67 -0.66 6.88
CA ILE A 167 -14.43 -1.34 8.15
C ILE A 167 -13.93 -0.30 9.16
N ALA A 168 -14.74 -0.03 10.17
CA ALA A 168 -14.40 0.94 11.20
C ALA A 168 -13.25 0.42 12.09
N VAL A 169 -12.26 1.27 12.31
CA VAL A 169 -11.14 1.05 13.24
C VAL A 169 -11.17 2.17 14.27
N ASP A 170 -11.27 1.81 15.56
CA ASP A 170 -11.34 2.77 16.66
C ASP A 170 -9.95 3.30 17.08
N GLU A 171 -9.22 3.79 16.07
CA GLU A 171 -7.89 4.40 16.20
C GLU A 171 -7.84 5.65 15.32
N GLU A 172 -6.85 6.51 15.54
CA GLU A 172 -6.51 7.58 14.59
C GLU A 172 -5.78 6.99 13.39
N VAL A 173 -5.93 7.63 12.21
CA VAL A 173 -5.22 7.19 11.02
C VAL A 173 -3.71 7.24 11.25
N PRO A 174 -2.98 6.16 10.94
CA PRO A 174 -1.52 6.17 11.04
C PRO A 174 -0.91 7.28 10.20
N LEU A 175 -0.03 8.05 10.83
CA LEU A 175 0.59 9.23 10.22
C LEU A 175 1.38 8.87 8.96
N ASP A 176 1.11 9.57 7.86
CA ASP A 176 1.97 9.61 6.69
C ASP A 176 3.20 10.45 7.02
N VAL A 177 4.38 9.93 6.76
CA VAL A 177 5.63 10.66 6.99
C VAL A 177 5.99 11.45 5.75
N ASP A 178 5.56 12.70 5.67
CA ASP A 178 5.83 13.56 4.52
C ASP A 178 7.01 14.52 4.72
N GLU A 179 7.28 14.90 5.97
CA GLU A 179 8.35 15.82 6.34
C GLU A 179 9.19 15.29 7.51
N ALA A 180 10.39 15.85 7.68
CA ALA A 180 11.30 15.45 8.76
C ALA A 180 10.70 15.67 10.17
N THR A 181 9.80 16.64 10.31
CA THR A 181 9.05 16.94 11.53
C THR A 181 8.09 15.81 11.93
N ASP A 182 7.56 15.06 10.97
CA ASP A 182 6.65 13.94 11.22
C ASP A 182 7.34 12.78 11.94
N LEU A 183 8.65 12.60 11.74
CA LEU A 183 9.43 11.58 12.46
C LEU A 183 9.40 11.75 13.98
N HIS A 184 9.29 12.99 14.48
CA HIS A 184 9.18 13.25 15.93
C HIS A 184 7.82 12.85 16.48
N ARG A 185 6.78 12.80 15.66
CA ARG A 185 5.42 12.40 16.03
C ARG A 185 5.22 10.88 16.00
N LEU A 186 6.13 10.14 15.35
CA LEU A 186 6.13 8.68 15.35
C LEU A 186 6.80 8.07 16.59
N ARG A 187 7.59 8.86 17.31
CA ARG A 187 8.31 8.42 18.52
C ARG A 187 7.49 8.77 19.75
#